data_ccc24ebf56140bd4f30b4e9737e6e36b
#
_entry.id   ccc24ebf56140bd4f30b4e9737e6e36b
#
_cell.length_a   1.000
_cell.length_b   1.000
_cell.length_c   1.000
_cell.angle_alpha   90.00
_cell.angle_beta   90.00
_cell.angle_gamma   90.00
#
_symmetry.space_group_name_H-M   'P 1'
#
loop_
_entity.id
_entity.type
_entity.pdbx_description
1 polymer ?
#
loop_
_entity_poly.entity_id
_entity_poly.type
_entity_poly.pdbx_seq_one_letter_code
_entity_poly.pdbx_strand_id
1 'polypeptide(L)'
;QSKLDIIFLGALSNKGVFTFDASNNPEGGVRGTIDYKMPSENIATAKTLWTDGNKDTVDTLEDIQAILDAAQDKVTFDRILLSQKRLSYILRNKKMKLAVFGSDKSSTPLLLANLNEFMRSNGFPTFEVIRRMTRIQDNGKLTEYSPWNDKNLVFVPAGKLGVIKNAYADNELRQEPGVTYSNYGRIRISQWGKGETDNSNGVEFTKAQSLSLPV
;
A
#
# COMPACT_ATOMS: atom_id res chain seq x y z
N GLN A 1 -1.43 -10.98 7.68
CA GLN A 1 -0.47 -9.96 7.18
C GLN A 1 -0.95 -9.33 5.86
N SER A 2 -1.48 -10.12 4.91
CA SER A 2 -1.93 -9.61 3.61
C SER A 2 -3.06 -8.56 3.69
N LYS A 3 -4.02 -8.69 4.62
CA LYS A 3 -5.09 -7.69 4.81
C LYS A 3 -4.56 -6.36 5.33
N LEU A 4 -3.58 -6.38 6.23
CA LEU A 4 -2.93 -5.16 6.74
C LEU A 4 -2.14 -4.46 5.63
N ASP A 5 -1.45 -5.23 4.78
CA ASP A 5 -0.74 -4.69 3.63
C ASP A 5 -1.69 -4.01 2.63
N ILE A 6 -2.88 -4.60 2.40
CA ILE A 6 -3.92 -4.01 1.53
C ILE A 6 -4.36 -2.65 2.08
N ILE A 7 -4.68 -2.57 3.36
CA ILE A 7 -5.13 -1.33 4.01
C ILE A 7 -4.03 -0.28 3.94
N PHE A 8 -2.81 -0.64 4.34
CA PHE A 8 -1.68 0.29 4.39
C PHE A 8 -1.31 0.84 3.01
N LEU A 9 -1.07 -0.04 2.04
CA LEU A 9 -0.68 0.38 0.69
C LEU A 9 -1.81 1.10 -0.04
N GLY A 10 -3.05 0.65 0.19
CA GLY A 10 -4.24 1.29 -0.36
C GLY A 10 -4.43 2.70 0.17
N ALA A 11 -4.36 2.89 1.49
CA ALA A 11 -4.46 4.21 2.11
C ALA A 11 -3.29 5.12 1.69
N LEU A 12 -2.06 4.60 1.75
CA LEU A 12 -0.85 5.36 1.42
C LEU A 12 -0.91 5.90 -0.01
N SER A 13 -1.33 5.08 -0.98
CA SER A 13 -1.43 5.49 -2.38
C SER A 13 -2.72 6.25 -2.73
N ASN A 14 -3.68 6.35 -1.82
CA ASN A 14 -4.96 6.99 -2.05
C ASN A 14 -5.25 8.12 -1.05
N LYS A 15 -4.30 9.02 -0.88
CA LYS A 15 -4.44 10.25 -0.07
C LYS A 15 -4.82 10.00 1.40
N GLY A 16 -4.34 8.90 1.97
CA GLY A 16 -4.65 8.50 3.34
C GLY A 16 -6.02 7.86 3.55
N VAL A 17 -6.74 7.51 2.48
CA VAL A 17 -8.10 6.93 2.58
C VAL A 17 -8.10 5.50 2.04
N PHE A 18 -8.68 4.57 2.79
CA PHE A 18 -8.93 3.20 2.35
C PHE A 18 -10.40 2.83 2.55
N THR A 19 -11.05 2.32 1.51
CA THR A 19 -12.45 1.89 1.55
C THR A 19 -12.54 0.38 1.35
N PHE A 20 -13.23 -0.29 2.26
CA PHE A 20 -13.59 -1.70 2.12
C PHE A 20 -14.78 -1.85 1.17
N ASP A 21 -14.58 -2.57 0.08
CA ASP A 21 -15.60 -2.86 -0.92
C ASP A 21 -15.57 -4.33 -1.36
N ALA A 22 -16.40 -4.68 -2.33
CA ALA A 22 -16.49 -6.05 -2.83
C ALA A 22 -15.21 -6.53 -3.52
N SER A 23 -14.39 -5.64 -4.07
CA SER A 23 -13.17 -6.00 -4.79
C SER A 23 -12.02 -6.37 -3.85
N ASN A 24 -11.99 -5.81 -2.64
CA ASN A 24 -10.92 -6.02 -1.67
C ASN A 24 -11.35 -6.80 -0.42
N ASN A 25 -12.65 -6.94 -0.18
CA ASN A 25 -13.21 -7.71 0.93
C ASN A 25 -14.57 -8.36 0.56
N PRO A 26 -14.62 -9.29 -0.44
CA PRO A 26 -15.88 -9.83 -0.96
C PRO A 26 -16.67 -10.61 0.09
N GLU A 27 -16.01 -11.46 0.87
CA GLU A 27 -16.64 -12.31 1.90
C GLU A 27 -16.77 -11.61 3.26
N GLY A 28 -16.16 -10.43 3.40
CA GLY A 28 -16.15 -9.69 4.67
C GLY A 28 -17.44 -8.91 4.89
N GLY A 29 -18.04 -9.07 6.06
CA GLY A 29 -19.17 -8.25 6.49
C GLY A 29 -18.83 -6.77 6.73
N VAL A 30 -17.54 -6.43 6.81
CA VAL A 30 -17.08 -5.06 7.06
C VAL A 30 -17.11 -4.27 5.75
N ARG A 31 -17.92 -3.23 5.74
CA ARG A 31 -17.96 -2.18 4.71
C ARG A 31 -17.71 -0.86 5.42
N GLY A 32 -16.96 0.02 4.81
CA GLY A 32 -16.66 1.31 5.42
C GLY A 32 -15.35 1.89 4.92
N THR A 33 -15.05 3.08 5.40
CA THR A 33 -13.88 3.83 5.00
C THR A 33 -13.01 4.12 6.21
N ILE A 34 -11.72 3.87 6.10
CA ILE A 34 -10.70 4.32 7.04
C ILE A 34 -10.09 5.58 6.43
N ASP A 35 -10.16 6.68 7.15
CA ASP A 35 -9.59 7.96 6.76
C ASP A 35 -8.54 8.40 7.79
N TYR A 36 -7.28 8.40 7.37
CA TYR A 36 -6.13 8.80 8.20
C TYR A 36 -5.97 10.32 8.29
N LYS A 37 -6.91 11.08 7.72
CA LYS A 37 -6.92 12.56 7.80
C LYS A 37 -5.61 13.18 7.29
N MET A 38 -5.13 12.71 6.15
CA MET A 38 -3.94 13.29 5.52
C MET A 38 -4.17 14.78 5.26
N PRO A 39 -3.32 15.69 5.76
CA PRO A 39 -3.44 17.11 5.51
C PRO A 39 -3.43 17.43 4.01
N SER A 40 -4.24 18.39 3.59
CA SER A 40 -4.38 18.77 2.16
C SER A 40 -3.07 19.31 1.57
N GLU A 41 -2.23 19.94 2.38
CA GLU A 41 -0.91 20.42 1.99
C GLU A 41 0.08 19.30 1.62
N ASN A 42 -0.19 18.07 2.06
CA ASN A 42 0.61 16.90 1.69
C ASN A 42 0.12 16.26 0.39
N ILE A 43 -0.88 16.83 -0.27
CA ILE A 43 -1.46 16.32 -1.52
C ILE A 43 -1.15 17.31 -2.64
N ALA A 44 -0.18 16.96 -3.48
CA ALA A 44 0.14 17.73 -4.67
C ALA A 44 -0.46 17.10 -5.94
N THR A 45 -0.69 17.91 -6.94
CA THR A 45 -1.10 17.46 -8.27
C THR A 45 -0.06 17.93 -9.27
N ALA A 46 0.41 17.03 -10.15
CA ALA A 46 1.31 17.38 -11.23
C ALA A 46 0.71 18.49 -12.11
N LYS A 47 1.55 19.42 -12.56
CA LYS A 47 1.16 20.55 -13.41
C LYS A 47 0.46 20.07 -14.67
N THR A 48 0.94 18.99 -15.23
CA THR A 48 0.32 18.27 -16.34
C THR A 48 0.28 16.78 -16.01
N LEU A 49 -0.89 16.14 -16.17
CA LEU A 49 -1.02 14.71 -15.91
C LEU A 49 -0.09 13.90 -16.83
N TRP A 50 0.64 12.96 -16.24
CA TRP A 50 1.57 12.12 -16.97
C TRP A 50 0.82 11.02 -17.72
N THR A 51 0.76 11.17 -19.04
CA THR A 51 0.09 10.23 -19.96
C THR A 51 1.05 9.78 -21.06
N ASP A 52 0.84 8.61 -21.65
CA ASP A 52 1.70 8.12 -22.72
C ASP A 52 1.75 9.09 -23.93
N GLY A 53 0.70 9.88 -24.13
CA GLY A 53 0.62 10.87 -25.21
C GLY A 53 1.52 12.09 -25.00
N ASN A 54 1.94 12.39 -23.78
CA ASN A 54 2.76 13.57 -23.47
C ASN A 54 4.13 13.26 -22.86
N LYS A 55 4.58 11.99 -22.94
CA LYS A 55 5.87 11.55 -22.38
C LYS A 55 7.10 12.29 -22.94
N ASP A 56 6.97 12.90 -24.12
CA ASP A 56 8.06 13.61 -24.78
C ASP A 56 8.12 15.10 -24.39
N THR A 57 7.06 15.65 -23.84
CA THR A 57 6.91 17.09 -23.55
C THR A 57 6.88 17.42 -22.06
N VAL A 58 6.29 16.55 -21.23
CA VAL A 58 6.18 16.77 -19.78
C VAL A 58 7.54 16.63 -19.11
N ASP A 59 7.84 17.57 -18.21
CA ASP A 59 9.03 17.51 -17.38
C ASP A 59 8.70 16.86 -16.03
N THR A 60 8.99 15.56 -15.95
CA THR A 60 8.72 14.79 -14.72
C THR A 60 9.69 15.13 -13.60
N LEU A 61 10.89 15.60 -13.92
CA LEU A 61 11.86 16.02 -12.91
C LEU A 61 11.48 17.36 -12.31
N GLU A 62 10.99 18.32 -13.12
CA GLU A 62 10.45 19.61 -12.62
C GLU A 62 9.29 19.40 -11.65
N ASP A 63 8.34 18.50 -11.98
CA ASP A 63 7.22 18.18 -11.08
C ASP A 63 7.71 17.57 -9.75
N ILE A 64 8.72 16.71 -9.78
CA ILE A 64 9.32 16.13 -8.57
C ILE A 64 10.03 17.20 -7.75
N GLN A 65 10.81 18.05 -8.40
CA GLN A 65 11.55 19.12 -7.74
C GLN A 65 10.61 20.12 -7.07
N ALA A 66 9.51 20.48 -7.71
CA ALA A 66 8.49 21.35 -7.12
C ALA A 66 7.92 20.81 -5.80
N ILE A 67 7.78 19.48 -5.68
CA ILE A 67 7.34 18.84 -4.42
C ILE A 67 8.45 18.93 -3.37
N LEU A 68 9.70 18.69 -3.75
CA LEU A 68 10.84 18.77 -2.83
C LEU A 68 11.04 20.19 -2.31
N ASP A 69 10.91 21.18 -3.18
CA ASP A 69 11.00 22.60 -2.82
C ASP A 69 9.88 23.02 -1.86
N ALA A 70 8.65 22.55 -2.09
CA ALA A 70 7.52 22.81 -1.19
C ALA A 70 7.66 22.14 0.18
N ALA A 71 8.42 21.07 0.26
CA ALA A 71 8.71 20.33 1.49
C ALA A 71 10.01 20.76 2.18
N GLN A 72 10.78 21.67 1.55
CA GLN A 72 12.03 22.17 2.09
C GLN A 72 11.86 22.66 3.54
N ASP A 73 12.83 22.38 4.37
CA ASP A 73 12.85 22.73 5.80
C ASP A 73 11.77 22.04 6.69
N LYS A 74 10.89 21.22 6.09
CA LYS A 74 9.83 20.52 6.82
C LYS A 74 10.12 19.02 6.93
N VAL A 75 10.47 18.39 5.81
CA VAL A 75 10.71 16.94 5.74
C VAL A 75 11.73 16.62 4.65
N THR A 76 12.62 15.67 4.94
CA THR A 76 13.53 15.09 3.95
C THR A 76 12.97 13.75 3.49
N PHE A 77 12.73 13.63 2.20
CA PHE A 77 12.27 12.39 1.60
C PHE A 77 13.45 11.48 1.25
N ASP A 78 13.26 10.19 1.47
CA ASP A 78 14.24 9.13 1.16
C ASP A 78 13.88 8.39 -0.13
N ARG A 79 12.58 8.14 -0.33
CA ARG A 79 12.09 7.33 -1.45
C ARG A 79 10.83 7.91 -2.07
N ILE A 80 10.65 7.59 -3.36
CA ILE A 80 9.41 7.83 -4.12
C ILE A 80 8.83 6.47 -4.49
N LEU A 81 7.70 6.13 -3.88
CA LEU A 81 6.99 4.88 -4.15
C LEU A 81 6.06 5.06 -5.33
N LEU A 82 6.07 4.10 -6.25
CA LEU A 82 5.24 4.13 -7.46
C LEU A 82 4.93 2.73 -7.99
N SER A 83 3.95 2.65 -8.91
CA SER A 83 3.67 1.41 -9.63
C SER A 83 4.67 1.17 -10.77
N GLN A 84 4.74 -0.08 -11.25
CA GLN A 84 5.52 -0.44 -12.43
C GLN A 84 5.08 0.35 -13.67
N LYS A 85 3.79 0.68 -13.79
CA LYS A 85 3.24 1.47 -14.90
C LYS A 85 3.79 2.89 -14.88
N ARG A 86 3.86 3.53 -13.71
CA ARG A 86 4.45 4.88 -13.57
C ARG A 86 5.95 4.87 -13.80
N LEU A 87 6.66 3.86 -13.27
CA LEU A 87 8.08 3.71 -13.59
C LEU A 87 8.31 3.61 -15.10
N SER A 88 7.55 2.77 -15.80
CA SER A 88 7.67 2.62 -17.25
C SER A 88 7.45 3.93 -18.01
N TYR A 89 6.56 4.79 -17.53
CA TYR A 89 6.37 6.14 -18.08
C TYR A 89 7.62 7.00 -17.88
N ILE A 90 8.17 7.07 -16.67
CA ILE A 90 9.37 7.88 -16.34
C ILE A 90 10.57 7.40 -17.15
N LEU A 91 10.79 6.10 -17.26
CA LEU A 91 11.91 5.53 -18.02
C LEU A 91 11.83 5.81 -19.51
N ARG A 92 10.62 6.07 -20.06
CA ARG A 92 10.40 6.44 -21.46
C ARG A 92 10.33 7.96 -21.65
N ASN A 93 10.27 8.73 -20.58
CA ASN A 93 10.16 10.18 -20.65
C ASN A 93 11.41 10.80 -21.27
N LYS A 94 11.25 11.63 -22.31
CA LYS A 94 12.35 12.21 -23.08
C LYS A 94 13.19 13.17 -22.23
N LYS A 95 12.55 14.02 -21.44
CA LYS A 95 13.24 15.00 -20.60
C LYS A 95 14.01 14.34 -19.46
N MET A 96 13.45 13.27 -18.85
CA MET A 96 14.16 12.49 -17.86
C MET A 96 15.41 11.82 -18.43
N LYS A 97 15.31 11.24 -19.65
CA LYS A 97 16.47 10.67 -20.35
C LYS A 97 17.55 11.73 -20.62
N LEU A 98 17.12 12.93 -21.05
CA LEU A 98 18.02 14.03 -21.28
C LEU A 98 18.75 14.45 -19.99
N ALA A 99 18.04 14.54 -18.87
CA ALA A 99 18.64 14.87 -17.58
C ALA A 99 19.69 13.85 -17.13
N VAL A 100 19.36 12.54 -17.27
CA VAL A 100 20.26 11.45 -16.83
C VAL A 100 21.47 11.30 -17.72
N PHE A 101 21.33 11.40 -19.04
CA PHE A 101 22.42 11.13 -20.01
C PHE A 101 23.12 12.37 -20.55
N GLY A 102 22.63 13.57 -20.20
CA GLY A 102 23.20 14.84 -20.70
C GLY A 102 22.98 15.08 -22.22
N SER A 103 22.24 14.20 -22.91
CA SER A 103 21.91 14.33 -24.34
C SER A 103 20.62 13.58 -24.67
N ASP A 104 19.96 13.95 -25.78
CA ASP A 104 18.75 13.24 -26.24
C ASP A 104 19.12 11.85 -26.80
N LYS A 105 19.29 10.89 -25.93
CA LYS A 105 19.52 9.48 -26.28
C LYS A 105 18.19 8.71 -26.33
N SER A 106 17.31 9.11 -27.24
CA SER A 106 15.96 8.53 -27.37
C SER A 106 15.97 7.02 -27.63
N SER A 107 16.99 6.51 -28.29
CA SER A 107 17.18 5.08 -28.56
C SER A 107 17.80 4.30 -27.38
N THR A 108 18.43 4.98 -26.42
CA THR A 108 19.06 4.32 -25.28
C THR A 108 18.01 4.05 -24.19
N PRO A 109 17.85 2.80 -23.74
CA PRO A 109 16.94 2.50 -22.65
C PRO A 109 17.49 3.08 -21.33
N LEU A 110 16.65 3.85 -20.63
CA LEU A 110 16.94 4.29 -19.26
C LEU A 110 16.54 3.16 -18.31
N LEU A 111 17.48 2.70 -17.49
CA LEU A 111 17.24 1.68 -16.49
C LEU A 111 16.98 2.31 -15.12
N LEU A 112 16.23 1.63 -14.25
CA LEU A 112 15.97 2.10 -12.88
C LEU A 112 17.25 2.32 -12.09
N ALA A 113 18.28 1.50 -12.31
CA ALA A 113 19.58 1.64 -11.65
C ALA A 113 20.23 2.99 -11.99
N ASN A 114 20.33 3.33 -13.31
CA ASN A 114 20.89 4.60 -13.78
C ASN A 114 20.07 5.80 -13.26
N LEU A 115 18.74 5.66 -13.30
CA LEU A 115 17.84 6.70 -12.80
C LEU A 115 18.07 6.94 -11.29
N ASN A 116 18.12 5.88 -10.48
CA ASN A 116 18.34 6.01 -9.04
C ASN A 116 19.74 6.49 -8.68
N GLU A 117 20.75 6.17 -9.48
CA GLU A 117 22.09 6.72 -9.33
C GLU A 117 22.10 8.23 -9.59
N PHE A 118 21.47 8.66 -10.68
CA PHE A 118 21.29 10.09 -10.99
C PHE A 118 20.54 10.82 -9.85
N MET A 119 19.42 10.28 -9.39
CA MET A 119 18.63 10.86 -8.30
C MET A 119 19.48 11.02 -7.02
N ARG A 120 20.19 9.96 -6.64
CA ARG A 120 21.05 9.98 -5.43
C ARG A 120 22.20 10.97 -5.56
N SER A 121 22.84 11.03 -6.71
CA SER A 121 24.00 11.94 -6.96
C SER A 121 23.58 13.42 -6.93
N ASN A 122 22.30 13.70 -7.18
CA ASN A 122 21.74 15.06 -7.11
C ASN A 122 20.99 15.34 -5.80
N GLY A 123 21.07 14.45 -4.81
CA GLY A 123 20.40 14.63 -3.52
C GLY A 123 18.90 14.42 -3.55
N PHE A 124 18.36 13.79 -4.59
CA PHE A 124 16.94 13.47 -4.72
C PHE A 124 16.59 12.10 -4.12
N PRO A 125 15.35 11.91 -3.66
CA PRO A 125 14.88 10.61 -3.21
C PRO A 125 14.88 9.59 -4.36
N THR A 126 15.16 8.32 -4.03
CA THR A 126 15.23 7.24 -5.01
C THR A 126 13.86 6.63 -5.32
N PHE A 127 13.68 6.10 -6.51
CA PHE A 127 12.45 5.42 -6.91
C PHE A 127 12.42 3.97 -6.41
N GLU A 128 11.31 3.58 -5.81
CA GLU A 128 11.03 2.21 -5.38
C GLU A 128 9.68 1.73 -5.94
N VAL A 129 9.68 0.58 -6.61
CA VAL A 129 8.48 0.05 -7.27
C VAL A 129 7.71 -0.85 -6.32
N ILE A 130 6.46 -0.52 -6.09
CA ILE A 130 5.52 -1.36 -5.35
C ILE A 130 4.94 -2.41 -6.31
N ARG A 131 5.27 -3.68 -6.06
CA ARG A 131 4.81 -4.85 -6.83
C ARG A 131 3.93 -5.78 -6.00
N ARG A 132 3.34 -5.25 -4.93
CA ARG A 132 2.54 -6.07 -4.03
C ARG A 132 1.20 -6.39 -4.65
N MET A 133 0.98 -7.67 -4.90
CA MET A 133 -0.30 -8.26 -5.29
C MET A 133 -0.79 -9.14 -4.16
N THR A 134 -2.09 -9.14 -3.92
CA THR A 134 -2.73 -10.02 -2.94
C THR A 134 -3.80 -10.84 -3.64
N ARG A 135 -3.92 -12.11 -3.28
CA ARG A 135 -4.99 -12.97 -3.75
C ARG A 135 -6.16 -12.89 -2.79
N ILE A 136 -7.32 -12.58 -3.33
CA ILE A 136 -8.58 -12.49 -2.61
C ILE A 136 -9.48 -13.63 -3.10
N GLN A 137 -10.04 -14.38 -2.17
CA GLN A 137 -11.00 -15.43 -2.49
C GLN A 137 -12.41 -14.84 -2.46
N ASP A 138 -13.17 -15.11 -3.52
CA ASP A 138 -14.59 -14.79 -3.64
C ASP A 138 -15.32 -16.01 -4.17
N ASN A 139 -16.24 -16.58 -3.39
CA ASN A 139 -17.01 -17.77 -3.75
C ASN A 139 -16.13 -18.91 -4.29
N GLY A 140 -15.01 -19.20 -3.63
CA GLY A 140 -14.05 -20.24 -4.02
C GLY A 140 -13.12 -19.86 -5.18
N LYS A 141 -13.30 -18.72 -5.82
CA LYS A 141 -12.45 -18.22 -6.89
C LYS A 141 -11.39 -17.25 -6.34
N LEU A 142 -10.13 -17.51 -6.69
CA LEU A 142 -9.02 -16.59 -6.36
C LEU A 142 -8.90 -15.49 -7.41
N THR A 143 -8.94 -14.24 -6.96
CA THR A 143 -8.75 -13.06 -7.81
C THR A 143 -7.54 -12.28 -7.30
N GLU A 144 -6.69 -11.81 -8.21
CA GLU A 144 -5.57 -10.95 -7.87
C GLU A 144 -6.03 -9.50 -7.68
N TYR A 145 -5.60 -8.91 -6.57
CA TYR A 145 -5.90 -7.53 -6.23
C TYR A 145 -4.61 -6.75 -5.94
N SER A 146 -4.46 -5.61 -6.60
CA SER A 146 -3.40 -4.65 -6.32
C SER A 146 -3.95 -3.52 -5.46
N PRO A 147 -3.46 -3.34 -4.23
CA PRO A 147 -3.92 -2.25 -3.37
C PRO A 147 -3.40 -0.88 -3.79
N TRP A 148 -2.34 -0.83 -4.61
CA TRP A 148 -1.68 0.41 -5.01
C TRP A 148 -2.43 1.13 -6.12
N ASN A 149 -2.67 2.45 -5.92
CA ASN A 149 -3.25 3.30 -6.95
C ASN A 149 -2.18 3.68 -8.00
N ASP A 150 -2.30 3.15 -9.21
CA ASP A 150 -1.37 3.37 -10.32
C ASP A 150 -1.21 4.84 -10.77
N LYS A 151 -2.13 5.71 -10.39
CA LYS A 151 -2.10 7.12 -10.80
C LYS A 151 -1.22 7.98 -9.90
N ASN A 152 -0.87 7.50 -8.71
CA ASN A 152 -0.23 8.29 -7.68
C ASN A 152 1.23 7.86 -7.45
N LEU A 153 2.05 8.85 -7.11
CA LEU A 153 3.37 8.69 -6.51
C LEU A 153 3.27 9.08 -5.05
N VAL A 154 4.06 8.43 -4.21
CA VAL A 154 4.11 8.74 -2.78
C VAL A 154 5.54 9.01 -2.35
N PHE A 155 5.80 10.20 -1.87
CA PHE A 155 7.06 10.60 -1.30
C PHE A 155 7.09 10.17 0.17
N VAL A 156 8.10 9.43 0.57
CA VAL A 156 8.20 8.93 1.94
C VAL A 156 9.53 9.35 2.58
N PRO A 157 9.49 9.81 3.83
CA PRO A 157 10.69 10.14 4.57
C PRO A 157 11.44 8.88 4.98
N ALA A 158 12.69 9.05 5.42
CA ALA A 158 13.45 7.99 6.05
C ALA A 158 12.80 7.56 7.37
N GLY A 159 12.88 6.26 7.69
CA GLY A 159 12.40 5.71 8.95
C GLY A 159 11.03 5.05 8.88
N LYS A 160 10.35 5.03 10.02
CA LYS A 160 9.05 4.36 10.16
C LYS A 160 7.93 5.29 9.74
N LEU A 161 7.06 4.83 8.85
CA LEU A 161 5.86 5.57 8.43
C LEU A 161 4.71 5.47 9.43
N GLY A 162 4.71 4.45 10.27
CA GLY A 162 3.66 4.21 11.24
C GLY A 162 3.90 2.95 12.06
N VAL A 163 2.89 2.54 12.80
CA VAL A 163 2.91 1.33 13.62
C VAL A 163 1.63 0.53 13.42
N ILE A 164 1.69 -0.78 13.68
CA ILE A 164 0.49 -1.60 13.73
C ILE A 164 0.00 -1.59 15.18
N LYS A 165 -1.17 -1.02 15.40
CA LYS A 165 -1.86 -1.10 16.69
C LYS A 165 -2.78 -2.31 16.72
N ASN A 166 -2.78 -3.01 17.85
CA ASN A 166 -3.64 -4.16 18.10
C ASN A 166 -4.60 -3.82 19.22
N ALA A 167 -5.85 -4.25 19.08
CA ALA A 167 -6.85 -4.20 20.13
C ALA A 167 -7.16 -5.62 20.63
N TYR A 168 -7.73 -5.73 21.81
CA TYR A 168 -8.23 -7.00 22.31
C TYR A 168 -9.47 -7.44 21.53
N ALA A 169 -9.53 -8.72 21.21
CA ALA A 169 -10.76 -9.30 20.65
C ALA A 169 -11.84 -9.39 21.75
N ASP A 170 -13.12 -9.29 21.35
CA ASP A 170 -14.23 -9.33 22.32
C ASP A 170 -14.18 -10.54 23.25
N ASN A 171 -13.76 -11.69 22.74
CA ASN A 171 -13.61 -12.93 23.49
C ASN A 171 -12.36 -12.96 24.41
N GLU A 172 -11.47 -11.98 24.33
CA GLU A 172 -10.40 -11.76 25.32
C GLU A 172 -10.93 -11.01 26.53
N LEU A 173 -11.92 -10.14 26.31
CA LEU A 173 -12.55 -9.34 27.36
C LEU A 173 -13.69 -10.11 28.05
N ARG A 174 -14.39 -10.97 27.31
CA ARG A 174 -15.52 -11.77 27.80
C ARG A 174 -15.35 -13.21 27.33
N GLN A 175 -14.92 -14.06 28.27
CA GLN A 175 -14.79 -15.50 28.01
C GLN A 175 -16.14 -16.19 28.23
N GLU A 176 -16.52 -17.06 27.29
CA GLU A 176 -17.75 -17.85 27.40
C GLU A 176 -17.47 -19.21 28.06
N PRO A 177 -18.35 -19.73 28.92
CA PRO A 177 -18.23 -21.07 29.48
C PRO A 177 -18.27 -22.15 28.37
N GLY A 178 -17.45 -23.17 28.50
CA GLY A 178 -17.40 -24.27 27.52
C GLY A 178 -16.58 -24.00 26.25
N VAL A 179 -15.90 -22.86 26.20
CA VAL A 179 -15.00 -22.52 25.11
C VAL A 179 -13.54 -22.57 25.57
N THR A 180 -12.72 -23.31 24.88
CA THR A 180 -11.27 -23.32 25.12
C THR A 180 -10.61 -22.20 24.33
N TYR A 181 -9.75 -21.44 24.98
CA TYR A 181 -9.06 -20.30 24.39
C TYR A 181 -7.56 -20.51 24.35
N SER A 182 -6.93 -20.21 23.22
CA SER A 182 -5.48 -20.18 23.06
C SER A 182 -5.04 -18.94 22.29
N ASN A 183 -3.79 -18.55 22.43
CA ASN A 183 -3.21 -17.42 21.72
C ASN A 183 -2.06 -17.89 20.83
N TYR A 184 -2.06 -17.45 19.59
CA TYR A 184 -0.93 -17.61 18.68
C TYR A 184 -0.46 -16.20 18.25
N GLY A 185 0.51 -15.68 18.97
CA GLY A 185 0.92 -14.28 18.83
C GLY A 185 -0.22 -13.32 19.16
N ARG A 186 -0.71 -12.59 18.15
CA ARG A 186 -1.83 -11.65 18.24
C ARG A 186 -3.16 -12.23 17.73
N ILE A 187 -3.20 -13.53 17.48
CA ILE A 187 -4.40 -14.23 17.05
C ILE A 187 -4.97 -14.97 18.24
N ARG A 188 -6.21 -14.67 18.58
CA ARG A 188 -7.00 -15.39 19.57
C ARG A 188 -7.73 -16.54 18.89
N ILE A 189 -7.53 -17.76 19.34
CA ILE A 189 -8.20 -18.96 18.85
C ILE A 189 -9.20 -19.38 19.94
N SER A 190 -10.45 -19.58 19.52
CA SER A 190 -11.53 -20.11 20.36
C SER A 190 -11.98 -21.44 19.78
N GLN A 191 -12.07 -22.46 20.61
CA GLN A 191 -12.51 -23.80 20.22
C GLN A 191 -13.66 -24.23 21.13
N TRP A 192 -14.75 -24.72 20.54
CA TRP A 192 -15.89 -25.25 21.28
C TRP A 192 -16.52 -26.40 20.51
N GLY A 193 -17.06 -27.37 21.23
CA GLY A 193 -17.81 -28.48 20.67
C GLY A 193 -19.31 -28.29 20.90
N LYS A 194 -20.12 -28.64 19.95
CA LYS A 194 -21.54 -28.87 20.15
C LYS A 194 -21.74 -30.38 20.25
N GLY A 195 -21.74 -30.87 21.49
CA GLY A 195 -22.03 -32.27 21.78
C GLY A 195 -23.55 -32.50 21.82
N GLU A 196 -24.03 -33.49 21.09
CA GLU A 196 -25.32 -34.07 21.35
C GLU A 196 -25.13 -35.24 22.35
N THR A 197 -26.04 -35.37 23.26
CA THR A 197 -26.02 -36.35 24.36
C THR A 197 -26.35 -37.78 23.96
N ASP A 198 -26.50 -38.04 22.64
CA ASP A 198 -26.79 -39.38 22.10
C ASP A 198 -26.07 -39.63 20.77
N ASN A 199 -25.07 -40.47 20.83
CA ASN A 199 -24.46 -41.26 19.71
C ASN A 199 -24.18 -40.56 18.38
N SER A 200 -24.10 -39.25 18.30
CA SER A 200 -23.73 -38.56 17.06
C SER A 200 -22.36 -37.89 17.17
N ASN A 201 -21.63 -37.89 16.07
CA ASN A 201 -20.33 -37.25 15.95
C ASN A 201 -20.41 -35.78 16.38
N GLY A 202 -19.79 -35.44 17.51
CA GLY A 202 -19.69 -34.03 17.95
C GLY A 202 -19.06 -33.17 16.88
N VAL A 203 -19.62 -31.98 16.66
CA VAL A 203 -19.05 -31.00 15.73
C VAL A 203 -18.17 -30.06 16.55
N GLU A 204 -16.90 -29.97 16.16
CA GLU A 204 -15.93 -29.06 16.77
C GLU A 204 -15.81 -27.80 15.91
N PHE A 205 -15.91 -26.66 16.53
CA PHE A 205 -15.77 -25.35 15.91
C PHE A 205 -14.49 -24.69 16.34
N THR A 206 -13.79 -24.09 15.39
CA THR A 206 -12.60 -23.28 15.65
C THR A 206 -12.79 -21.89 15.04
N LYS A 207 -12.60 -20.84 15.85
CA LYS A 207 -12.66 -19.44 15.43
C LYS A 207 -11.33 -18.76 15.74
N ALA A 208 -10.72 -18.14 14.75
CA ALA A 208 -9.54 -17.31 14.93
C ALA A 208 -9.89 -15.83 14.75
N GLN A 209 -9.47 -14.98 15.68
CA GLN A 209 -9.71 -13.53 15.65
C GLN A 209 -8.41 -12.76 15.89
N SER A 210 -8.24 -11.68 15.16
CA SER A 210 -7.19 -10.68 15.40
C SER A 210 -7.72 -9.31 15.03
N LEU A 211 -7.54 -8.33 15.91
CA LEU A 211 -7.89 -6.93 15.69
C LEU A 211 -6.61 -6.13 15.57
N SER A 212 -6.27 -5.74 14.36
CA SER A 212 -5.04 -4.99 14.05
C SER A 212 -5.31 -3.94 13.01
N LEU A 213 -4.74 -2.75 13.18
CA LEU A 213 -4.84 -1.65 12.25
C LEU A 213 -3.47 -0.97 12.09
N PRO A 214 -2.99 -0.70 10.86
CA PRO A 214 -1.87 0.19 10.66
C PRO A 214 -2.27 1.64 11.00
N VAL A 215 -1.41 2.35 11.71
CA VAL A 215 -1.62 3.75 12.16
C VAL A 215 -0.36 4.58 11.92
#